data_c839eb39b823214e6f2f35a0a32cd43f
#
_entry.id   c839eb39b823214e6f2f35a0a32cd43f
#
_cell.length_a   1.000
_cell.length_b   1.000
_cell.length_c   1.000
_cell.angle_alpha   90.00
_cell.angle_beta   90.00
_cell.angle_gamma   90.00
#
_symmetry.space_group_name_H-M   'P 1'
#
loop_
_entity.id
_entity.type
_entity.pdbx_description
1 polymer ?
#
loop_
_entity_poly.entity_id
_entity_poly.type
_entity_poly.pdbx_seq_one_letter_code
_entity_poly.pdbx_strand_id
1 'polypeptide(L)'
;MLFRPAAESDLDAIERHYTELLTHEAETGRSTTNWSLGVYPTRQTAAAALAAGTLWVLARGGEPVASVILNHHQDDFYAAIGWQYPAPPEQVLVVHTLCIPPRYAGQGLGRECVSRIKQQAAAMGCVVIRLDTWAGNVPAVTLYQKNGFSLCGRAQVLFQGKIPEELVFLEYRCPPSADPPAVCGG
;
A
#
# COMPACT_ATOMS: atom_id res chain seq x y z
N MET A 1 10.36 -3.36 -15.53
CA MET A 1 9.81 -3.91 -14.27
C MET A 1 8.40 -4.38 -14.54
N LEU A 2 7.98 -5.50 -13.95
CA LEU A 2 6.65 -6.08 -14.09
C LEU A 2 5.89 -5.93 -12.76
N PHE A 3 4.70 -5.33 -12.80
CA PHE A 3 3.79 -5.30 -11.65
C PHE A 3 2.72 -6.36 -11.87
N ARG A 4 2.60 -7.31 -10.95
CA ARG A 4 1.73 -8.49 -11.10
C ARG A 4 1.20 -8.98 -9.76
N PRO A 5 0.11 -9.76 -9.74
CA PRO A 5 -0.24 -10.55 -8.57
C PRO A 5 0.96 -11.39 -8.11
N ALA A 6 1.11 -11.54 -6.80
CA ALA A 6 2.13 -12.42 -6.25
C ALA A 6 1.78 -13.89 -6.48
N ALA A 7 2.81 -14.73 -6.51
CA ALA A 7 2.70 -16.19 -6.52
C ALA A 7 3.26 -16.76 -5.21
N GLU A 8 2.99 -18.02 -4.92
CA GLU A 8 3.52 -18.68 -3.72
C GLU A 8 5.05 -18.65 -3.67
N SER A 9 5.69 -18.76 -4.84
CA SER A 9 7.15 -18.66 -4.96
C SER A 9 7.73 -17.29 -4.57
N ASP A 10 6.91 -16.25 -4.46
CA ASP A 10 7.36 -14.91 -4.03
C ASP A 10 7.41 -14.75 -2.51
N LEU A 11 6.71 -15.61 -1.75
CA LEU A 11 6.54 -15.45 -0.30
C LEU A 11 7.88 -15.40 0.45
N ASP A 12 8.85 -16.21 0.08
CA ASP A 12 10.17 -16.22 0.72
C ASP A 12 10.93 -14.91 0.48
N ALA A 13 10.81 -14.33 -0.70
CA ALA A 13 11.41 -13.04 -1.02
C ALA A 13 10.73 -11.90 -0.25
N ILE A 14 9.39 -11.93 -0.17
CA ILE A 14 8.60 -10.93 0.55
C ILE A 14 8.92 -10.97 2.05
N GLU A 15 8.99 -12.13 2.67
CA GLU A 15 9.38 -12.29 4.08
C GLU A 15 10.78 -11.73 4.34
N ARG A 16 11.75 -12.03 3.45
CA ARG A 16 13.09 -11.43 3.54
C ARG A 16 13.05 -9.91 3.45
N HIS A 17 12.17 -9.33 2.61
CA HIS A 17 12.02 -7.87 2.49
C HIS A 17 11.51 -7.25 3.80
N TYR A 18 10.51 -7.86 4.44
CA TYR A 18 9.99 -7.41 5.73
C TYR A 18 11.07 -7.48 6.81
N THR A 19 11.75 -8.61 6.89
CA THR A 19 12.84 -8.81 7.86
C THR A 19 13.98 -7.81 7.66
N GLU A 20 14.43 -7.61 6.41
CA GLU A 20 15.50 -6.67 6.09
C GLU A 20 15.14 -5.23 6.47
N LEU A 21 13.91 -4.79 6.13
CA LEU A 21 13.44 -3.45 6.47
C LEU A 21 13.46 -3.24 7.98
N LEU A 22 12.84 -4.14 8.73
CA LEU A 22 12.69 -3.99 10.19
C LEU A 22 14.01 -4.18 10.95
N THR A 23 14.88 -5.06 10.47
CA THR A 23 16.24 -5.19 11.03
C THR A 23 17.04 -3.90 10.81
N HIS A 24 16.99 -3.34 9.59
CA HIS A 24 17.66 -2.10 9.28
C HIS A 24 17.16 -0.93 10.15
N GLU A 25 15.84 -0.83 10.37
CA GLU A 25 15.28 0.19 11.27
C GLU A 25 15.78 0.02 12.71
N ALA A 26 15.82 -1.22 13.21
CA ALA A 26 16.32 -1.51 14.55
C ALA A 26 17.81 -1.19 14.71
N GLU A 27 18.63 -1.56 13.72
CA GLU A 27 20.08 -1.32 13.74
C GLU A 27 20.45 0.17 13.62
N THR A 28 19.69 0.93 12.83
CA THR A 28 19.95 2.35 12.61
C THR A 28 19.30 3.27 13.63
N GLY A 29 18.35 2.75 14.41
CA GLY A 29 17.51 3.55 15.32
C GLY A 29 16.59 4.53 14.60
N ARG A 30 16.38 4.33 13.29
CA ARG A 30 15.53 5.17 12.44
C ARG A 30 14.31 4.40 12.00
N SER A 31 13.26 4.41 12.82
CA SER A 31 11.98 3.84 12.42
C SER A 31 11.30 4.71 11.36
N THR A 32 10.87 4.09 10.28
CA THR A 32 10.04 4.74 9.23
C THR A 32 8.65 4.13 9.16
N THR A 33 8.42 2.97 9.79
CA THR A 33 7.15 2.24 9.65
C THR A 33 6.41 2.09 10.94
N ASN A 34 6.84 2.15 12.10
CA ASN A 34 6.19 1.74 13.36
C ASN A 34 5.77 0.25 13.38
N TRP A 35 6.28 -0.54 12.46
CA TRP A 35 6.10 -1.99 12.43
C TRP A 35 7.07 -2.67 13.40
N SER A 36 6.77 -3.92 13.75
CA SER A 36 7.58 -4.66 14.72
C SER A 36 8.01 -6.01 14.16
N LEU A 37 9.31 -6.29 14.18
CA LEU A 37 9.89 -7.54 13.69
C LEU A 37 9.26 -8.75 14.40
N GLY A 38 8.84 -9.73 13.61
CA GLY A 38 8.16 -10.93 14.10
C GLY A 38 6.71 -10.74 14.54
N VAL A 39 6.19 -9.49 14.49
CA VAL A 39 4.79 -9.17 14.83
C VAL A 39 4.02 -8.74 13.58
N TYR A 40 4.50 -7.72 12.87
CA TYR A 40 3.85 -7.22 11.65
C TYR A 40 4.83 -6.36 10.84
N PRO A 41 4.84 -6.49 9.49
CA PRO A 41 4.28 -7.62 8.75
C PRO A 41 5.12 -8.90 8.89
N THR A 42 4.50 -10.03 8.65
CA THR A 42 5.13 -11.35 8.71
C THR A 42 4.87 -12.13 7.43
N ARG A 43 5.53 -13.30 7.26
CA ARG A 43 5.19 -14.25 6.21
C ARG A 43 3.70 -14.60 6.21
N GLN A 44 3.10 -14.73 7.39
CA GLN A 44 1.67 -15.03 7.50
C GLN A 44 0.80 -13.89 6.97
N THR A 45 1.22 -12.64 7.18
CA THR A 45 0.56 -11.45 6.57
C THR A 45 0.54 -11.57 5.04
N ALA A 46 1.70 -11.90 4.45
CA ALA A 46 1.80 -12.07 2.99
C ALA A 46 1.00 -13.29 2.50
N ALA A 47 1.06 -14.43 3.20
CA ALA A 47 0.34 -15.63 2.83
C ALA A 47 -1.19 -15.44 2.89
N ALA A 48 -1.70 -14.74 3.90
CA ALA A 48 -3.12 -14.40 3.99
C ALA A 48 -3.56 -13.49 2.83
N ALA A 49 -2.76 -12.47 2.50
CA ALA A 49 -3.05 -11.59 1.37
C ALA A 49 -2.95 -12.33 0.02
N LEU A 50 -2.02 -13.28 -0.13
CA LEU A 50 -1.92 -14.14 -1.31
C LEU A 50 -3.17 -15.00 -1.47
N ALA A 51 -3.59 -15.66 -0.40
CA ALA A 51 -4.80 -16.50 -0.41
C ALA A 51 -6.06 -15.70 -0.73
N ALA A 52 -6.11 -14.42 -0.33
CA ALA A 52 -7.19 -13.49 -0.65
C ALA A 52 -7.09 -12.88 -2.07
N GLY A 53 -6.01 -13.16 -2.83
CA GLY A 53 -5.78 -12.57 -4.15
C GLY A 53 -5.44 -11.08 -4.13
N THR A 54 -5.01 -10.56 -3.00
CA THR A 54 -4.77 -9.11 -2.78
C THR A 54 -3.29 -8.74 -2.72
N LEU A 55 -2.38 -9.71 -2.74
CA LEU A 55 -0.93 -9.49 -2.69
C LEU A 55 -0.36 -9.24 -4.09
N TRP A 56 0.38 -8.16 -4.24
CA TRP A 56 1.02 -7.75 -5.48
C TRP A 56 2.52 -7.56 -5.30
N VAL A 57 3.28 -7.78 -6.35
CA VAL A 57 4.72 -7.53 -6.37
C VAL A 57 5.12 -6.66 -7.56
N LEU A 58 6.12 -5.81 -7.34
CA LEU A 58 6.92 -5.23 -8.42
C LEU A 58 8.15 -6.12 -8.58
N ALA A 59 8.32 -6.71 -9.77
CA ALA A 59 9.40 -7.64 -10.07
C ALA A 59 10.41 -7.06 -11.09
N ARG A 60 11.67 -7.37 -10.88
CA ARG A 60 12.79 -7.05 -11.80
C ARG A 60 13.52 -8.35 -12.11
N GLY A 61 13.59 -8.72 -13.40
CA GLY A 61 14.23 -9.98 -13.80
C GLY A 61 13.58 -11.24 -13.20
N GLY A 62 12.27 -11.18 -12.90
CA GLY A 62 11.53 -12.26 -12.26
C GLY A 62 11.46 -12.17 -10.74
N GLU A 63 12.41 -11.52 -10.08
CA GLU A 63 12.50 -11.43 -8.62
C GLU A 63 11.71 -10.23 -8.07
N PRO A 64 10.94 -10.40 -6.97
CA PRO A 64 10.31 -9.30 -6.28
C PRO A 64 11.33 -8.27 -5.78
N VAL A 65 11.07 -6.99 -6.00
CA VAL A 65 11.84 -5.85 -5.45
C VAL A 65 10.99 -4.96 -4.55
N ALA A 66 9.67 -5.14 -4.59
CA ALA A 66 8.71 -4.54 -3.68
C ALA A 66 7.47 -5.42 -3.59
N SER A 67 6.71 -5.29 -2.50
CA SER A 67 5.40 -5.92 -2.33
C SER A 67 4.39 -4.93 -1.79
N VAL A 68 3.10 -5.16 -2.09
CA VAL A 68 1.99 -4.33 -1.62
C VAL A 68 0.72 -5.16 -1.53
N ILE A 69 -0.15 -4.83 -0.58
CA ILE A 69 -1.48 -5.41 -0.48
C ILE A 69 -2.50 -4.39 -1.00
N LEU A 70 -3.34 -4.80 -1.94
CA LEU A 70 -4.37 -3.99 -2.59
C LEU A 70 -5.73 -4.66 -2.44
N ASN A 71 -6.67 -3.99 -1.79
CA ASN A 71 -8.05 -4.50 -1.59
C ASN A 71 -9.05 -3.35 -1.47
N HIS A 72 -10.29 -3.66 -1.06
CA HIS A 72 -11.35 -2.67 -0.79
C HIS A 72 -11.66 -2.53 0.71
N HIS A 73 -10.86 -3.15 1.58
CA HIS A 73 -11.09 -3.12 3.01
C HIS A 73 -10.68 -1.76 3.58
N GLN A 74 -11.64 -1.11 4.24
CA GLN A 74 -11.44 0.11 4.99
C GLN A 74 -11.71 -0.21 6.47
N ASP A 75 -10.70 -0.04 7.32
CA ASP A 75 -10.85 -0.22 8.75
C ASP A 75 -11.88 0.76 9.34
N ASP A 76 -12.49 0.43 10.47
CA ASP A 76 -13.57 1.22 11.08
C ASP A 76 -13.19 2.69 11.30
N PHE A 77 -11.92 2.98 11.59
CA PHE A 77 -11.44 4.35 11.79
C PHE A 77 -11.44 5.19 10.50
N TYR A 78 -11.53 4.57 9.32
CA TYR A 78 -11.69 5.29 8.05
C TYR A 78 -13.00 6.06 7.97
N ALA A 79 -14.06 5.61 8.68
CA ALA A 79 -15.36 6.25 8.69
C ALA A 79 -15.34 7.66 9.32
N ALA A 80 -14.38 7.93 10.21
CA ALA A 80 -14.24 9.22 10.88
C ALA A 80 -13.38 10.22 10.10
N ILE A 81 -12.80 9.83 8.96
CA ILE A 81 -11.91 10.69 8.17
C ILE A 81 -12.71 11.53 7.18
N GLY A 82 -12.36 12.80 7.08
CA GLY A 82 -12.97 13.74 6.13
C GLY A 82 -12.47 13.54 4.69
N TRP A 83 -12.80 12.39 4.09
CA TRP A 83 -12.46 12.10 2.70
C TRP A 83 -13.05 13.11 1.74
N GLN A 84 -12.28 13.56 0.75
CA GLN A 84 -12.68 14.58 -0.21
C GLN A 84 -13.55 14.01 -1.33
N TYR A 85 -13.38 12.72 -1.65
CA TYR A 85 -14.05 12.06 -2.76
C TYR A 85 -14.91 10.92 -2.27
N PRO A 86 -16.23 11.14 -2.06
CA PRO A 86 -17.17 10.07 -1.74
C PRO A 86 -17.18 9.02 -2.83
N ALA A 87 -17.08 7.76 -2.44
CA ALA A 87 -17.16 6.63 -3.37
C ALA A 87 -17.71 5.41 -2.61
N PRO A 88 -18.49 4.54 -3.28
CA PRO A 88 -18.91 3.29 -2.69
C PRO A 88 -17.71 2.38 -2.46
N PRO A 89 -17.72 1.49 -1.45
CA PRO A 89 -16.55 0.71 -1.04
C PRO A 89 -15.86 -0.04 -2.20
N GLU A 90 -16.62 -0.61 -3.11
CA GLU A 90 -16.12 -1.37 -4.26
C GLU A 90 -15.37 -0.50 -5.29
N GLN A 91 -15.52 0.81 -5.23
CA GLN A 91 -14.79 1.77 -6.08
C GLN A 91 -13.62 2.45 -5.35
N VAL A 92 -13.34 2.05 -4.12
CA VAL A 92 -12.19 2.52 -3.34
C VAL A 92 -11.13 1.44 -3.34
N LEU A 93 -9.94 1.73 -3.89
CA LEU A 93 -8.77 0.87 -3.70
C LEU A 93 -8.04 1.31 -2.43
N VAL A 94 -7.80 0.39 -1.51
CA VAL A 94 -7.01 0.66 -0.32
C VAL A 94 -5.63 0.02 -0.45
N VAL A 95 -4.58 0.80 -0.14
CA VAL A 95 -3.19 0.38 -0.20
C VAL A 95 -2.71 0.06 1.21
N HIS A 96 -2.32 -1.19 1.43
CA HIS A 96 -1.73 -1.63 2.70
C HIS A 96 -0.33 -2.20 2.48
N THR A 97 0.51 -2.10 3.48
CA THR A 97 1.79 -2.82 3.59
C THR A 97 2.68 -2.69 2.35
N LEU A 98 2.82 -1.46 1.81
CA LEU A 98 3.82 -1.24 0.76
C LEU A 98 5.21 -1.37 1.39
N CYS A 99 5.95 -2.40 1.00
CA CYS A 99 7.30 -2.68 1.47
C CYS A 99 8.31 -2.64 0.32
N ILE A 100 9.34 -1.82 0.50
CA ILE A 100 10.53 -1.74 -0.37
C ILE A 100 11.74 -1.91 0.54
N PRO A 101 12.52 -2.99 0.44
CA PRO A 101 13.64 -3.21 1.33
C PRO A 101 14.76 -2.18 1.11
N PRO A 102 15.54 -1.84 2.17
CA PRO A 102 16.56 -0.78 2.15
C PRO A 102 17.59 -0.89 1.03
N ARG A 103 17.97 -2.12 0.64
CA ARG A 103 18.91 -2.35 -0.48
C ARG A 103 18.46 -1.76 -1.82
N TYR A 104 17.21 -1.44 -1.94
CA TYR A 104 16.64 -0.79 -3.14
C TYR A 104 16.32 0.69 -2.91
N ALA A 105 16.74 1.28 -1.79
CA ALA A 105 16.51 2.70 -1.50
C ALA A 105 17.14 3.60 -2.59
N GLY A 106 16.51 4.73 -2.85
CA GLY A 106 17.03 5.72 -3.83
C GLY A 106 16.89 5.33 -5.31
N GLN A 107 16.38 4.13 -5.63
CA GLN A 107 16.25 3.65 -7.01
C GLN A 107 14.91 4.03 -7.69
N GLY A 108 14.10 4.88 -7.06
CA GLY A 108 12.83 5.33 -7.62
C GLY A 108 11.68 4.32 -7.53
N LEU A 109 11.89 3.18 -6.85
CA LEU A 109 10.89 2.09 -6.79
C LEU A 109 9.57 2.53 -6.12
N GLY A 110 9.62 3.39 -5.12
CA GLY A 110 8.41 3.92 -4.50
C GLY A 110 7.51 4.64 -5.51
N ARG A 111 8.09 5.51 -6.34
CA ARG A 111 7.36 6.21 -7.41
C ARG A 111 6.81 5.23 -8.44
N GLU A 112 7.60 4.23 -8.83
CA GLU A 112 7.14 3.19 -9.76
C GLU A 112 5.98 2.39 -9.17
N CYS A 113 6.07 1.95 -7.91
CA CYS A 113 4.97 1.25 -7.22
C CYS A 113 3.70 2.11 -7.22
N VAL A 114 3.78 3.38 -6.81
CA VAL A 114 2.60 4.27 -6.79
C VAL A 114 2.01 4.45 -8.20
N SER A 115 2.85 4.57 -9.24
CA SER A 115 2.39 4.63 -10.63
C SER A 115 1.62 3.36 -11.04
N ARG A 116 2.15 2.18 -10.68
CA ARG A 116 1.50 0.89 -10.96
C ARG A 116 0.22 0.69 -10.18
N ILE A 117 0.19 1.10 -8.91
CA ILE A 117 -1.02 1.07 -8.09
C ILE A 117 -2.13 1.90 -8.72
N LYS A 118 -1.82 3.09 -9.24
CA LYS A 118 -2.80 3.93 -9.94
C LYS A 118 -3.34 3.28 -11.22
N GLN A 119 -2.47 2.64 -11.99
CA GLN A 119 -2.87 1.88 -13.18
C GLN A 119 -3.77 0.70 -12.80
N GLN A 120 -3.43 0.00 -11.71
CA GLN A 120 -4.24 -1.11 -11.21
C GLN A 120 -5.60 -0.64 -10.69
N ALA A 121 -5.67 0.48 -9.98
CA ALA A 121 -6.93 1.08 -9.55
C ALA A 121 -7.85 1.37 -10.74
N ALA A 122 -7.30 1.97 -11.80
CA ALA A 122 -8.06 2.24 -13.02
C ALA A 122 -8.54 0.94 -13.70
N ALA A 123 -7.68 -0.09 -13.76
CA ALA A 123 -8.04 -1.40 -14.32
C ALA A 123 -9.14 -2.12 -13.51
N MET A 124 -9.22 -1.88 -12.20
CA MET A 124 -10.25 -2.40 -11.31
C MET A 124 -11.53 -1.54 -11.30
N GLY A 125 -11.58 -0.43 -12.05
CA GLY A 125 -12.71 0.49 -12.04
C GLY A 125 -12.82 1.34 -10.76
N CYS A 126 -11.77 1.42 -9.97
CA CYS A 126 -11.75 2.26 -8.77
C CYS A 126 -11.63 3.73 -9.16
N VAL A 127 -12.41 4.58 -8.49
CA VAL A 127 -12.41 6.04 -8.71
C VAL A 127 -11.56 6.79 -7.68
N VAL A 128 -11.19 6.09 -6.60
CA VAL A 128 -10.42 6.64 -5.48
C VAL A 128 -9.41 5.60 -4.98
N ILE A 129 -8.23 6.06 -4.59
CA ILE A 129 -7.25 5.27 -3.82
C ILE A 129 -7.11 5.91 -2.46
N ARG A 130 -7.20 5.11 -1.39
CA ARG A 130 -7.00 5.52 -0.01
C ARG A 130 -5.87 4.74 0.64
N LEU A 131 -5.23 5.36 1.59
CA LEU A 131 -4.25 4.70 2.45
C LEU A 131 -4.11 5.46 3.76
N ASP A 132 -3.59 4.75 4.74
CA ASP A 132 -3.05 5.33 5.94
C ASP A 132 -1.57 4.95 6.11
N THR A 133 -0.89 5.73 6.90
CA THR A 133 0.49 5.45 7.32
C THR A 133 0.78 6.11 8.66
N TRP A 134 1.71 5.55 9.41
CA TRP A 134 2.17 6.16 10.64
C TRP A 134 2.68 7.60 10.40
N ALA A 135 2.29 8.54 11.27
CA ALA A 135 2.64 9.95 11.12
C ALA A 135 4.16 10.21 11.11
N GLY A 136 4.95 9.33 11.73
CA GLY A 136 6.41 9.37 11.71
C GLY A 136 7.02 8.86 10.39
N ASN A 137 6.24 8.24 9.50
CA ASN A 137 6.70 7.78 8.19
C ASN A 137 6.76 8.93 7.18
N VAL A 138 7.60 9.92 7.47
CA VAL A 138 7.79 11.10 6.62
C VAL A 138 8.15 10.73 5.17
N PRO A 139 9.00 9.71 4.90
CA PRO A 139 9.29 9.27 3.54
C PRO A 139 8.05 8.82 2.77
N ALA A 140 7.17 8.02 3.39
CA ALA A 140 5.94 7.55 2.74
C ALA A 140 4.96 8.70 2.49
N VAL A 141 4.69 9.55 3.49
CA VAL A 141 3.84 10.73 3.32
C VAL A 141 4.32 11.60 2.16
N THR A 142 5.63 11.88 2.13
CA THR A 142 6.26 12.67 1.07
C THR A 142 6.13 12.00 -0.30
N LEU A 143 6.32 10.68 -0.36
CA LEU A 143 6.17 9.90 -1.59
C LEU A 143 4.76 10.05 -2.15
N TYR A 144 3.74 9.80 -1.34
CA TYR A 144 2.36 9.84 -1.79
C TYR A 144 1.95 11.26 -2.19
N GLN A 145 2.30 12.29 -1.41
CA GLN A 145 1.99 13.68 -1.75
C GLN A 145 2.65 14.13 -3.06
N LYS A 146 3.94 13.80 -3.28
CA LYS A 146 4.64 14.07 -4.54
C LYS A 146 4.03 13.34 -5.74
N ASN A 147 3.25 12.31 -5.49
CA ASN A 147 2.51 11.57 -6.52
C ASN A 147 1.02 11.94 -6.54
N GLY A 148 0.63 13.11 -6.01
CA GLY A 148 -0.70 13.69 -6.16
C GLY A 148 -1.75 13.17 -5.18
N PHE A 149 -1.35 12.51 -4.10
CA PHE A 149 -2.26 12.21 -3.00
C PHE A 149 -2.45 13.44 -2.12
N SER A 150 -3.67 13.69 -1.70
CA SER A 150 -4.04 14.74 -0.76
C SER A 150 -4.11 14.19 0.66
N LEU A 151 -3.65 14.99 1.63
CA LEU A 151 -3.85 14.70 3.04
C LEU A 151 -5.32 14.95 3.40
N CYS A 152 -5.99 13.95 3.97
CA CYS A 152 -7.40 14.01 4.35
C CYS A 152 -7.61 14.12 5.87
N GLY A 153 -6.65 13.70 6.68
CA GLY A 153 -6.77 13.79 8.13
C GLY A 153 -5.67 13.06 8.87
N ARG A 154 -5.80 13.12 10.19
CA ARG A 154 -4.99 12.38 11.16
C ARG A 154 -5.91 11.80 12.21
N ALA A 155 -5.60 10.65 12.75
CA ALA A 155 -6.31 10.07 13.87
C ALA A 155 -5.39 9.28 14.78
N GLN A 156 -5.69 9.30 16.08
CA GLN A 156 -5.10 8.38 17.03
C GLN A 156 -5.84 7.07 16.94
N VAL A 157 -5.11 5.99 16.71
CA VAL A 157 -5.67 4.63 16.62
C VAL A 157 -4.96 3.71 17.61
N LEU A 158 -5.58 2.58 17.91
CA LEU A 158 -4.94 1.50 18.62
C LEU A 158 -4.54 0.43 17.61
N PHE A 159 -3.30 0.46 17.15
CA PHE A 159 -2.80 -0.58 16.25
C PHE A 159 -2.87 -1.95 16.94
N GLN A 160 -3.51 -2.90 16.28
CA GLN A 160 -3.83 -4.23 16.84
C GLN A 160 -4.55 -4.17 18.20
N GLY A 161 -5.29 -3.09 18.48
CA GLY A 161 -6.00 -2.89 19.73
C GLY A 161 -5.12 -2.66 20.97
N LYS A 162 -3.82 -2.38 20.81
CA LYS A 162 -2.86 -2.31 21.91
C LYS A 162 -1.90 -1.12 21.87
N ILE A 163 -1.45 -0.72 20.70
CA ILE A 163 -0.40 0.29 20.56
C ILE A 163 -1.02 1.59 20.08
N PRO A 164 -1.04 2.67 20.91
CA PRO A 164 -1.49 3.98 20.44
C PRO A 164 -0.54 4.50 19.36
N GLU A 165 -1.06 4.85 18.21
CA GLU A 165 -0.29 5.52 17.18
C GLU A 165 -1.12 6.59 16.45
N GLU A 166 -0.43 7.61 15.94
CA GLU A 166 -1.04 8.61 15.08
C GLU A 166 -0.90 8.15 13.62
N LEU A 167 -2.02 7.97 12.93
CA LEU A 167 -2.06 7.72 11.51
C LEU A 167 -2.36 8.99 10.73
N VAL A 168 -1.76 9.06 9.54
CA VAL A 168 -2.00 10.06 8.50
C VAL A 168 -2.76 9.39 7.37
N PHE A 169 -3.87 9.99 6.94
CA PHE A 169 -4.75 9.47 5.89
C PHE A 169 -4.59 10.26 4.62
N LEU A 170 -4.36 9.55 3.52
CA LEU A 170 -4.14 10.15 2.21
C LEU A 170 -5.09 9.55 1.17
N GLU A 171 -5.52 10.37 0.24
CA GLU A 171 -6.46 10.02 -0.82
C GLU A 171 -5.99 10.52 -2.18
N TYR A 172 -6.22 9.73 -3.22
CA TYR A 172 -5.98 10.09 -4.60
C TYR A 172 -7.23 9.85 -5.44
N ARG A 173 -7.69 10.86 -6.16
CA ARG A 173 -8.77 10.72 -7.14
C ARG A 173 -8.22 10.15 -8.43
N CYS A 174 -8.72 9.00 -8.84
CA CYS A 174 -8.39 8.45 -10.15
C CYS A 174 -9.02 9.32 -11.24
N PRO A 175 -8.31 9.62 -12.34
CA PRO A 175 -8.93 10.28 -13.48
C PRO A 175 -10.03 9.37 -14.03
N PRO A 176 -11.10 9.95 -14.64
CA PRO A 176 -12.09 9.16 -15.34
C PRO A 176 -11.40 8.25 -16.37
N SER A 177 -11.84 6.99 -16.48
CA SER A 177 -11.36 6.12 -17.55
C SER A 177 -11.70 6.78 -18.91
N ALA A 178 -10.72 6.83 -19.79
CA ALA A 178 -10.87 7.51 -21.08
C ALA A 178 -11.91 6.87 -22.02
N ASP A 179 -12.41 5.67 -21.70
CA ASP A 179 -13.52 5.02 -22.43
C ASP A 179 -14.44 4.30 -21.42
N PRO A 180 -15.75 4.64 -21.38
CA PRO A 180 -16.72 3.70 -20.84
C PRO A 180 -16.74 2.47 -21.75
N PRO A 181 -16.89 1.24 -21.21
CA PRO A 181 -17.06 0.08 -22.05
C PRO A 181 -18.25 0.36 -22.99
N ALA A 182 -18.01 0.20 -24.31
CA ALA A 182 -19.06 0.31 -25.29
C ALA A 182 -20.21 -0.60 -24.88
N VAL A 183 -21.35 0.01 -24.54
CA VAL A 183 -22.59 -0.74 -24.34
C VAL A 183 -22.96 -1.25 -25.73
N CYS A 184 -22.64 -2.54 -25.99
CA CYS A 184 -23.19 -3.24 -27.14
C CYS A 184 -24.71 -3.31 -26.93
N GLY A 185 -25.41 -2.32 -27.50
CA GLY A 185 -26.84 -2.39 -27.72
C GLY A 185 -27.09 -3.41 -28.82
N GLY A 186 -27.84 -4.43 -28.53
CA GLY A 186 -28.42 -5.40 -29.44
C GLY A 186 -29.75 -5.82 -28.89
#